data_2aba593fceed8e36cdbd61f495505f79
#
_entry.id   2aba593fceed8e36cdbd61f495505f79
#
_cell.length_a   1.000
_cell.length_b   1.000
_cell.length_c   1.000
_cell.angle_alpha   90.00
_cell.angle_beta   90.00
_cell.angle_gamma   90.00
#
_symmetry.space_group_name_H-M   'P 1'
#
loop_
_entity.id
_entity.type
_entity.pdbx_description
1 polymer ?
#
loop_
_entity_poly.entity_id
_entity_poly.type
_entity_poly.pdbx_seq_one_letter_code
_entity_poly.pdbx_strand_id
1 'polypeptide(L)'
;MAVLEGFAYWPFVTTPNTKYTPEYSVNLLVTPDVADSFRNRGFTVKEMDEGPALVIRRKVNGPEGMVRQAPKLLDRSKNPIDVSVGNGSKVKIQYKEWESTWNGQQYKGLDFQAMQVIDLVSYGSPDGAEFDIEDSDGDEL
;
A
#
# COMPACT_ATOMS: atom_id res chain seq x y z
N MET A 1 13.10 7.91 7.84
CA MET A 1 12.07 7.16 7.11
C MET A 1 12.31 5.67 7.26
N ALA A 2 11.27 4.90 7.25
CA ALA A 2 11.36 3.47 7.50
C ALA A 2 10.78 2.69 6.32
N VAL A 3 11.14 1.42 6.23
CA VAL A 3 10.69 0.53 5.15
C VAL A 3 10.15 -0.75 5.78
N LEU A 4 9.00 -1.19 5.28
CA LEU A 4 8.39 -2.47 5.65
C LEU A 4 8.17 -3.30 4.42
N GLU A 5 8.38 -4.60 4.54
CA GLU A 5 8.09 -5.55 3.47
C GLU A 5 6.82 -6.32 3.80
N GLY A 6 6.00 -6.58 2.80
CA GLY A 6 4.78 -7.34 2.96
C GLY A 6 4.06 -7.52 1.64
N PHE A 7 2.78 -7.86 1.74
CA PHE A 7 1.96 -8.08 0.54
C PHE A 7 0.90 -6.98 0.47
N ALA A 8 0.81 -6.34 -0.69
CA ALA A 8 -0.08 -5.20 -0.88
C ALA A 8 -1.50 -5.66 -1.17
N TYR A 9 -2.48 -5.02 -0.52
CA TYR A 9 -3.89 -5.22 -0.79
C TYR A 9 -4.57 -3.87 -0.97
N TRP A 10 -5.44 -3.79 -1.96
CA TRP A 10 -6.21 -2.60 -2.30
C TRP A 10 -5.33 -1.35 -2.44
N PRO A 11 -4.25 -1.43 -3.23
CA PRO A 11 -3.31 -0.31 -3.32
C PRO A 11 -3.83 0.80 -4.24
N PHE A 12 -3.66 2.03 -3.76
CA PHE A 12 -3.88 3.25 -4.53
C PHE A 12 -2.60 4.07 -4.43
N VAL A 13 -1.69 3.89 -5.37
CA VAL A 13 -0.33 4.45 -5.29
C VAL A 13 -0.19 5.72 -6.11
N THR A 14 -0.37 5.62 -7.41
CA THR A 14 -0.23 6.77 -8.30
C THR A 14 -1.55 7.45 -8.60
N THR A 15 -2.67 6.74 -8.33
CA THR A 15 -4.01 7.27 -8.48
C THR A 15 -4.71 7.18 -7.13
N PRO A 16 -5.29 8.27 -6.63
CA PRO A 16 -5.92 8.23 -5.32
C PRO A 16 -7.27 7.54 -5.36
N ASN A 17 -7.65 6.98 -4.20
CA ASN A 17 -9.01 6.51 -3.98
C ASN A 17 -9.87 7.75 -3.70
N THR A 18 -10.86 7.99 -4.55
CA THR A 18 -11.71 9.17 -4.45
C THR A 18 -13.11 8.86 -3.95
N LYS A 19 -13.32 7.65 -3.44
CA LYS A 19 -14.64 7.25 -2.97
C LYS A 19 -15.13 8.13 -1.81
N TYR A 20 -14.23 8.53 -0.96
CA TYR A 20 -14.50 9.44 0.14
C TYR A 20 -13.53 10.62 0.02
N THR A 21 -12.84 11.00 1.07
CA THR A 21 -11.75 11.97 0.98
C THR A 21 -10.66 11.39 0.09
N PRO A 22 -10.20 12.10 -0.95
CA PRO A 22 -9.17 11.56 -1.82
C PRO A 22 -7.89 11.23 -1.04
N GLU A 23 -7.42 9.99 -1.20
CA GLU A 23 -6.20 9.57 -0.52
C GLU A 23 -5.51 8.42 -1.26
N TYR A 24 -4.19 8.39 -1.17
CA TYR A 24 -3.38 7.25 -1.58
C TYR A 24 -3.30 6.31 -0.39
N SER A 25 -3.42 5.01 -0.62
CA SER A 25 -3.42 4.07 0.49
C SER A 25 -3.04 2.67 0.05
N VAL A 26 -2.62 1.86 1.02
CA VAL A 26 -2.39 0.44 0.82
C VAL A 26 -2.61 -0.26 2.17
N ASN A 27 -3.21 -1.44 2.12
CA ASN A 27 -3.23 -2.34 3.26
C ASN A 27 -2.05 -3.29 3.06
N LEU A 28 -1.06 -3.20 3.94
CA LEU A 28 0.14 -4.02 3.85
C LEU A 28 0.02 -5.21 4.80
N LEU A 29 -0.15 -6.40 4.22
CA LEU A 29 -0.18 -7.64 4.99
C LEU A 29 1.22 -7.90 5.54
N VAL A 30 1.32 -8.06 6.85
CA VAL A 30 2.59 -8.25 7.55
C VAL A 30 2.52 -9.50 8.42
N THR A 31 3.66 -9.90 8.95
CA THR A 31 3.68 -11.03 9.89
C THR A 31 3.01 -10.64 11.21
N PRO A 32 2.49 -11.62 11.96
CA PRO A 32 1.91 -11.31 13.28
C PRO A 32 2.87 -10.60 14.22
N ASP A 33 4.16 -10.92 14.17
CA ASP A 33 5.15 -10.25 15.01
C ASP A 33 5.26 -8.77 14.70
N VAL A 34 5.28 -8.42 13.42
CA VAL A 34 5.33 -7.03 13.00
C VAL A 34 4.05 -6.30 13.40
N ALA A 35 2.90 -6.95 13.19
CA ALA A 35 1.61 -6.38 13.55
C ALA A 35 1.54 -6.10 15.07
N ASP A 36 1.99 -7.05 15.88
CA ASP A 36 1.98 -6.88 17.33
C ASP A 36 2.89 -5.74 17.77
N SER A 37 4.04 -5.59 17.14
CA SER A 37 4.96 -4.49 17.41
C SER A 37 4.28 -3.13 17.19
N PHE A 38 3.57 -2.98 16.08
CA PHE A 38 2.87 -1.72 15.80
C PHE A 38 1.67 -1.54 16.73
N ARG A 39 0.93 -2.61 17.02
CA ARG A 39 -0.21 -2.52 17.94
C ARG A 39 0.24 -2.09 19.32
N ASN A 40 1.35 -2.64 19.81
CA ASN A 40 1.90 -2.29 21.10
C ASN A 40 2.36 -0.83 21.18
N ARG A 41 2.68 -0.23 20.05
CA ARG A 41 3.09 1.17 19.99
C ARG A 41 1.92 2.11 19.72
N GLY A 42 0.69 1.59 19.70
CA GLY A 42 -0.52 2.41 19.56
C GLY A 42 -1.03 2.60 18.15
N PHE A 43 -0.45 1.92 17.16
CA PHE A 43 -0.97 1.98 15.80
C PHE A 43 -2.11 1.01 15.61
N THR A 44 -3.03 1.35 14.71
CA THR A 44 -4.16 0.48 14.38
C THR A 44 -3.73 -0.61 13.41
N VAL A 45 -4.07 -1.85 13.75
CA VAL A 45 -3.84 -2.99 12.87
C VAL A 45 -5.19 -3.48 12.40
N LYS A 46 -5.32 -3.66 11.08
CA LYS A 46 -6.55 -4.14 10.48
C LYS A 46 -6.48 -5.65 10.32
N GLU A 47 -7.54 -6.35 10.76
CA GLU A 47 -7.61 -7.80 10.57
C GLU A 47 -8.32 -8.09 9.27
N MET A 48 -7.60 -8.65 8.31
CA MET A 48 -8.15 -9.08 7.03
C MET A 48 -8.26 -10.60 7.03
N ASP A 49 -9.01 -11.16 6.07
CA ASP A 49 -9.09 -12.61 5.93
C ASP A 49 -7.72 -13.23 5.73
N GLU A 50 -6.83 -12.53 5.05
CA GLU A 50 -5.47 -12.99 4.78
C GLU A 50 -4.56 -12.90 6.00
N GLY A 51 -4.88 -12.05 6.96
CA GLY A 51 -4.07 -11.84 8.15
C GLY A 51 -4.02 -10.39 8.57
N PRO A 52 -3.12 -10.04 9.50
CA PRO A 52 -3.04 -8.66 9.99
C PRO A 52 -2.39 -7.74 8.98
N ALA A 53 -2.92 -6.54 8.85
CA ALA A 53 -2.41 -5.55 7.91
C ALA A 53 -2.25 -4.18 8.56
N LEU A 54 -1.25 -3.46 8.08
CA LEU A 54 -1.07 -2.05 8.42
C LEU A 54 -1.68 -1.21 7.31
N VAL A 55 -2.45 -0.19 7.69
CA VAL A 55 -3.03 0.74 6.71
C VAL A 55 -2.09 1.93 6.61
N ILE A 56 -1.50 2.10 5.44
CA ILE A 56 -0.55 3.19 5.17
C ILE A 56 -1.23 4.10 4.17
N ARG A 57 -1.34 5.40 4.51
CA ARG A 57 -2.13 6.31 3.68
C ARG A 57 -1.55 7.71 3.63
N ARG A 58 -1.90 8.43 2.57
CA ARG A 58 -1.56 9.84 2.39
C ARG A 58 -2.75 10.54 1.76
N LYS A 59 -3.28 11.55 2.42
CA LYS A 59 -4.36 12.36 1.85
C LYS A 59 -3.80 13.23 0.73
N VAL A 60 -4.54 13.35 -0.35
CA VAL A 60 -4.16 14.21 -1.47
C VAL A 60 -4.12 15.67 -1.01
N ASN A 61 -5.15 16.11 -0.29
CA ASN A 61 -5.26 17.49 0.14
C ASN A 61 -4.73 17.65 1.56
N GLY A 62 -3.76 18.54 1.73
CA GLY A 62 -3.22 18.91 3.02
C GLY A 62 -3.81 20.20 3.52
N PRO A 63 -3.27 20.74 4.62
CA PRO A 63 -3.76 21.99 5.19
C PRO A 63 -3.50 23.17 4.24
N GLU A 64 -4.35 24.18 4.36
CA GLU A 64 -4.20 25.47 3.66
C GLU A 64 -4.11 25.34 2.14
N GLY A 65 -4.87 24.41 1.57
CA GLY A 65 -4.90 24.23 0.12
C GLY A 65 -3.70 23.51 -0.47
N MET A 66 -2.83 22.95 0.37
CA MET A 66 -1.71 22.14 -0.10
C MET A 66 -2.21 20.90 -0.83
N VAL A 67 -1.54 20.55 -1.93
CA VAL A 67 -1.79 19.29 -2.63
C VAL A 67 -0.52 18.46 -2.52
N ARG A 68 -0.65 17.26 -1.93
CA ARG A 68 0.48 16.36 -1.76
C ARG A 68 0.73 15.56 -3.03
N GLN A 69 2.00 15.27 -3.27
CA GLN A 69 2.37 14.42 -4.39
C GLN A 69 2.01 12.96 -4.09
N ALA A 70 1.72 12.19 -5.15
CA ALA A 70 1.49 10.78 -5.02
C ALA A 70 2.74 10.07 -4.50
N PRO A 71 2.58 8.94 -3.79
CA PRO A 71 3.72 8.10 -3.46
C PRO A 71 4.45 7.67 -4.73
N LYS A 72 5.75 7.46 -4.63
CA LYS A 72 6.53 6.96 -5.76
C LYS A 72 6.28 5.47 -5.93
N LEU A 73 6.15 5.04 -7.18
CA LEU A 73 6.03 3.62 -7.50
C LEU A 73 7.27 3.19 -8.27
N LEU A 74 8.01 2.25 -7.72
CA LEU A 74 9.31 1.83 -8.22
C LEU A 74 9.35 0.34 -8.45
N ASP A 75 10.19 -0.10 -9.39
CA ASP A 75 10.45 -1.53 -9.58
C ASP A 75 11.55 -2.02 -8.62
N ARG A 76 11.96 -3.28 -8.79
CA ARG A 76 12.97 -3.88 -7.93
C ARG A 76 14.31 -3.15 -8.00
N SER A 77 14.59 -2.51 -9.11
CA SER A 77 15.84 -1.78 -9.34
C SER A 77 15.71 -0.29 -9.01
N LYS A 78 14.59 0.10 -8.41
CA LYS A 78 14.27 1.48 -8.01
C LYS A 78 14.03 2.41 -9.20
N ASN A 79 13.65 1.87 -10.35
CA ASN A 79 13.25 2.68 -11.47
C ASN A 79 11.76 3.00 -11.38
N PRO A 80 11.34 4.23 -11.72
CA PRO A 80 9.92 4.55 -11.72
C PRO A 80 9.17 3.68 -12.72
N ILE A 81 8.00 3.20 -12.30
CA ILE A 81 7.14 2.40 -13.17
C ILE A 81 5.71 2.91 -13.10
N ASP A 82 4.94 2.57 -14.12
CA ASP A 82 3.55 2.97 -14.21
C ASP A 82 2.73 1.71 -14.52
N VAL A 83 2.42 0.96 -13.48
CA VAL A 83 1.66 -0.30 -13.59
C VAL A 83 0.61 -0.34 -12.50
N SER A 84 -0.43 -1.12 -12.75
CA SER A 84 -1.43 -1.41 -11.72
C SER A 84 -0.91 -2.55 -10.85
N VAL A 85 -0.82 -2.28 -9.55
CA VAL A 85 -0.33 -3.27 -8.59
C VAL A 85 -1.53 -4.06 -8.10
N GLY A 86 -1.54 -5.36 -8.35
CA GLY A 86 -2.64 -6.23 -7.94
C GLY A 86 -2.50 -6.69 -6.50
N ASN A 87 -3.62 -7.14 -5.94
CA ASN A 87 -3.64 -7.67 -4.58
C ASN A 87 -2.73 -8.89 -4.48
N GLY A 88 -1.95 -8.96 -3.40
CA GLY A 88 -1.02 -10.05 -3.17
C GLY A 88 0.36 -9.80 -3.73
N SER A 89 0.61 -8.65 -4.36
CA SER A 89 1.95 -8.29 -4.81
C SER A 89 2.89 -8.14 -3.62
N LYS A 90 4.08 -8.69 -3.73
CA LYS A 90 5.10 -8.52 -2.70
C LYS A 90 5.78 -7.17 -2.92
N VAL A 91 5.79 -6.35 -1.88
CA VAL A 91 6.26 -4.98 -1.99
C VAL A 91 7.05 -4.59 -0.75
N LYS A 92 7.83 -3.51 -0.89
CA LYS A 92 8.39 -2.77 0.24
C LYS A 92 7.75 -1.40 0.23
N ILE A 93 7.34 -0.94 1.40
CA ILE A 93 6.70 0.37 1.56
C ILE A 93 7.62 1.25 2.37
N GLN A 94 7.94 2.43 1.81
CA GLN A 94 8.61 3.48 2.54
C GLN A 94 7.55 4.36 3.18
N TYR A 95 7.67 4.59 4.47
CA TYR A 95 6.66 5.33 5.21
C TYR A 95 7.33 6.20 6.26
N LYS A 96 6.56 7.16 6.76
CA LYS A 96 6.97 8.01 7.88
C LYS A 96 5.88 7.94 8.94
N GLU A 97 6.28 7.70 10.18
CA GLU A 97 5.33 7.71 11.29
C GLU A 97 5.00 9.14 11.68
N TRP A 98 3.75 9.39 12.05
CA TRP A 98 3.34 10.68 12.54
C TRP A 98 2.43 10.49 13.75
N GLU A 99 2.40 11.52 14.60
CA GLU A 99 1.51 11.56 15.75
C GLU A 99 0.90 12.94 15.83
N SER A 100 -0.34 13.00 16.30
CA SER A 100 -0.97 14.27 16.60
C SER A 100 -1.90 14.09 17.79
N THR A 101 -2.18 15.20 18.48
CA THR A 101 -3.12 15.22 19.60
C THR A 101 -4.21 16.22 19.29
N TRP A 102 -5.46 15.79 19.45
CA TRP A 102 -6.60 16.66 19.18
C TRP A 102 -7.70 16.31 20.20
N ASN A 103 -8.23 17.34 20.83
CA ASN A 103 -9.25 17.18 21.88
C ASN A 103 -8.82 16.18 22.96
N GLY A 104 -7.54 16.20 23.34
CA GLY A 104 -7.02 15.31 24.36
C GLY A 104 -6.80 13.88 23.93
N GLN A 105 -7.06 13.56 22.67
CA GLN A 105 -6.87 12.21 22.14
C GLN A 105 -5.67 12.19 21.22
N GLN A 106 -4.85 11.15 21.36
CA GLN A 106 -3.66 10.97 20.54
C GLN A 106 -3.99 10.12 19.32
N TYR A 107 -3.53 10.57 18.17
CA TYR A 107 -3.66 9.87 16.90
C TYR A 107 -2.29 9.54 16.37
N LYS A 108 -2.15 8.36 15.76
CA LYS A 108 -0.92 7.91 15.13
C LYS A 108 -1.25 7.36 13.75
N GLY A 109 -0.33 7.56 12.83
CA GLY A 109 -0.51 7.03 11.48
C GLY A 109 0.79 6.85 10.76
N LEU A 110 0.67 6.26 9.57
CA LEU A 110 1.81 5.96 8.69
C LEU A 110 1.57 6.70 7.38
N ASP A 111 2.48 7.61 7.05
CA ASP A 111 2.40 8.38 5.80
C ASP A 111 3.03 7.56 4.67
N PHE A 112 2.28 7.38 3.60
CA PHE A 112 2.66 6.57 2.44
C PHE A 112 3.58 7.37 1.53
N GLN A 113 4.85 7.01 1.47
CA GLN A 113 5.83 7.79 0.72
C GLN A 113 6.25 7.13 -0.59
N ALA A 114 6.42 5.80 -0.59
CA ALA A 114 6.83 5.11 -1.80
C ALA A 114 6.54 3.61 -1.68
N MET A 115 6.38 2.97 -2.84
CA MET A 115 6.24 1.53 -2.94
C MET A 115 7.27 1.01 -3.92
N GLN A 116 8.03 0.01 -3.50
CA GLN A 116 8.92 -0.75 -4.39
C GLN A 116 8.31 -2.12 -4.61
N VAL A 117 8.01 -2.45 -5.86
CA VAL A 117 7.39 -3.73 -6.20
C VAL A 117 8.48 -4.78 -6.34
N ILE A 118 8.38 -5.85 -5.56
CA ILE A 118 9.33 -6.96 -5.59
C ILE A 118 8.82 -8.07 -6.50
N ASP A 119 7.59 -8.53 -6.27
CA ASP A 119 6.93 -9.51 -7.12
C ASP A 119 5.55 -8.98 -7.46
N LEU A 120 5.35 -8.60 -8.70
CA LEU A 120 4.11 -7.98 -9.15
C LEU A 120 3.05 -9.03 -9.42
N VAL A 121 1.88 -8.83 -8.82
CA VAL A 121 0.64 -9.48 -9.26
C VAL A 121 -0.12 -8.44 -10.05
N SER A 122 -0.33 -8.70 -11.32
CA SER A 122 -1.04 -7.76 -12.17
C SER A 122 -2.54 -7.92 -11.99
N TYR A 123 -3.27 -6.80 -12.04
CA TYR A 123 -4.70 -6.89 -12.22
C TYR A 123 -4.97 -7.49 -13.57
N GLY A 124 -5.85 -8.46 -13.60
CA GLY A 124 -6.24 -9.04 -14.85
C GLY A 124 -6.97 -8.03 -15.71
N SER A 125 -6.75 -8.13 -17.00
CA SER A 125 -7.50 -7.36 -17.93
C SER A 125 -8.92 -7.91 -18.04
N PRO A 126 -9.93 -7.05 -18.14
CA PRO A 126 -11.31 -7.55 -18.26
C PRO A 126 -11.54 -8.41 -19.48
N ASP A 127 -10.68 -8.32 -20.47
CA ASP A 127 -10.81 -9.15 -21.66
C ASP A 127 -10.15 -10.52 -21.50
N GLY A 128 -9.75 -10.88 -20.30
CA GLY A 128 -9.25 -12.21 -20.01
C GLY A 128 -7.77 -12.38 -20.23
N ALA A 129 -7.03 -11.31 -20.35
CA ALA A 129 -5.58 -11.39 -20.54
C ALA A 129 -4.89 -12.17 -19.42
N GLU A 130 -5.46 -12.16 -18.25
CA GLU A 130 -4.87 -12.91 -17.15
C GLU A 130 -5.00 -14.41 -17.31
N PHE A 131 -5.80 -14.86 -18.24
CA PHE A 131 -5.87 -16.29 -18.49
C PHE A 131 -4.74 -16.80 -19.31
N ASP A 132 -4.11 -15.98 -19.93
CA ASP A 132 -3.13 -16.33 -20.74
C ASP A 132 -1.99 -16.67 -20.19
N ILE A 133 -1.94 -16.91 -19.83
CA ILE A 133 -0.93 -17.08 -19.36
C ILE A 133 -0.70 -18.04 -18.77
N GLU A 134 -1.22 -18.58 -18.90
CA GLU A 134 -0.98 -19.29 -18.22
C GLU A 134 -0.02 -19.80 -18.58
N ASP A 135 -0.02 -19.56 -18.98
CA ASP A 135 0.92 -19.85 -19.16
C ASP A 135 1.69 -19.96 -19.02
N SER A 136 1.50 -20.20 -19.03
CA SER A 136 2.03 -20.46 -18.82
C SER A 136 2.45 -20.75 -18.81
N ASP A 137 2.11 -21.18 -18.88
CA ASP A 137 2.24 -21.57 -18.87
C ASP A 137 2.19 -21.89 -19.29
N GLY A 138 1.72 -22.13 -19.76
CA GLY A 138 1.56 -22.44 -19.95
C GLY A 138 1.22 -22.42 -20.43
N ASP A 139 0.69 -22.49 -20.49
CA ASP A 139 0.28 -22.46 -20.78
C ASP A 139 -0.15 -22.43 -21.24
N GLU A 140 -0.51 -22.64 -21.44
CA GLU A 140 -0.90 -22.62 -21.66
C GLU A 140 -1.42 -22.86 -22.09
N LEU A 141 -2.05 -23.30 -22.18
CA LEU A 141 -2.48 -23.44 -22.45
C LEU A 141 -2.42 -23.55 -22.73
#